data_f8b693833a7abe5ffadc5d90575a70d8
#
_entry.id   f8b693833a7abe5ffadc5d90575a70d8
#
_cell.length_a   1.000
_cell.length_b   1.000
_cell.length_c   1.000
_cell.angle_alpha   90.00
_cell.angle_beta   90.00
_cell.angle_gamma   90.00
#
_symmetry.space_group_name_H-M   'P 1'
#
loop_
_entity.id
_entity.type
_entity.pdbx_description
1 polymer ?
#
loop_
_entity_poly.entity_id
_entity_poly.type
_entity_poly.pdbx_seq_one_letter_code
_entity_poly.pdbx_strand_id
1 'polypeptide(L)'
;MTFCIAKSTETGKKVSERCENKKYSSDEKKTGEWIRELSERSQRGWKALYHTREWKQKRAEILKRDHYACQICRSKGKYTRADTVHHVKHLRDVPELALTDGNLQSLCAACHEEVHKREGQMSRGCYFTEERW
;
A
#
# COMPACT_ATOMS: atom_id res chain seq x y z
N MET A 1 7.29 -11.80 18.40
CA MET A 1 6.95 -12.11 18.11
C MET A 1 5.90 -12.24 17.55
N THR A 2 5.56 -12.42 16.97
CA THR A 2 4.86 -12.81 16.41
C THR A 2 3.67 -12.99 16.41
N PHE A 3 3.10 -12.62 16.71
CA PHE A 3 2.07 -12.92 16.94
C PHE A 3 0.90 -12.51 16.38
N CYS A 4 0.88 -11.75 15.31
CA CYS A 4 -0.31 -11.47 14.53
C CYS A 4 -0.91 -12.69 13.97
N ILE A 5 -0.41 -13.86 14.33
CA ILE A 5 -0.85 -14.93 13.74
C ILE A 5 -1.81 -15.66 14.38
N ALA A 6 -1.61 -15.94 15.43
CA ALA A 6 -2.33 -16.93 16.02
C ALA A 6 -3.67 -16.57 16.36
N LYS A 7 -4.50 -17.34 16.46
CA LYS A 7 -5.68 -17.21 17.08
C LYS A 7 -6.67 -16.34 16.60
N SER A 8 -6.53 -15.88 15.51
CA SER A 8 -7.49 -15.05 14.90
C SER A 8 -8.63 -15.79 14.30
N THR A 9 -8.86 -16.94 14.73
CA THR A 9 -9.73 -17.79 14.00
C THR A 9 -11.18 -17.52 14.12
N GLU A 10 -11.60 -16.93 15.15
CA GLU A 10 -13.01 -16.88 15.39
C GLU A 10 -13.73 -15.76 14.71
N THR A 11 -13.13 -14.62 14.57
CA THR A 11 -13.76 -13.49 13.93
C THR A 11 -12.73 -12.65 13.24
N GLY A 12 -13.05 -12.16 12.07
CA GLY A 12 -12.18 -11.26 11.34
C GLY A 12 -11.84 -9.95 12.04
N LYS A 13 -12.57 -9.61 13.07
CA LYS A 13 -12.32 -8.38 13.82
C LYS A 13 -11.02 -8.38 14.60
N LYS A 14 -10.59 -9.53 15.03
CA LYS A 14 -9.40 -9.64 15.86
C LYS A 14 -8.09 -9.43 15.11
N VAL A 15 -8.12 -9.53 13.81
CA VAL A 15 -6.94 -9.30 13.00
C VAL A 15 -6.55 -7.84 12.98
N SER A 16 -7.54 -6.97 12.93
CA SER A 16 -7.27 -5.54 12.93
C SER A 16 -6.72 -5.04 14.27
N GLU A 17 -7.21 -5.59 15.38
CA GLU A 17 -6.75 -5.19 16.70
C GLU A 17 -5.27 -5.44 16.92
N ARG A 18 -4.73 -6.47 16.29
CA ARG A 18 -3.31 -6.75 16.41
C ARG A 18 -2.42 -5.87 15.58
N CYS A 19 -2.95 -5.38 14.48
CA CYS A 19 -2.24 -4.42 13.67
C CYS A 19 -2.24 -3.04 14.34
N GLU A 20 -3.22 -2.76 15.17
CA GLU A 20 -3.31 -1.50 15.91
C GLU A 20 -2.21 -1.32 16.96
N ASN A 21 -1.68 -2.41 17.48
CA ASN A 21 -0.59 -2.35 18.46
C ASN A 21 0.77 -2.03 17.86
N LYS A 22 0.84 -1.93 16.54
CA LYS A 22 2.06 -1.54 15.91
C LYS A 22 2.34 -0.08 16.18
N LYS A 23 3.51 0.22 16.69
CA LYS A 23 3.90 1.60 16.96
C LYS A 23 4.15 2.34 15.66
N TYR A 24 3.25 3.21 15.34
CA TYR A 24 3.42 4.17 14.25
C TYR A 24 3.90 5.50 14.82
N SER A 25 4.67 6.23 14.06
CA SER A 25 5.07 7.59 14.43
C SER A 25 3.84 8.51 14.50
N SER A 26 4.00 9.64 15.15
CA SER A 26 2.91 10.63 15.26
C SER A 26 2.40 11.08 13.88
N ASP A 27 3.33 11.23 12.94
CA ASP A 27 2.98 11.67 11.60
C ASP A 27 2.28 10.58 10.79
N GLU A 28 2.69 9.32 10.96
CA GLU A 28 2.01 8.19 10.35
C GLU A 28 0.57 8.04 10.87
N LYS A 29 0.36 8.23 12.16
CA LYS A 29 -0.99 8.19 12.76
C LYS A 29 -1.89 9.29 12.18
N LYS A 30 -1.38 10.52 12.11
CA LYS A 30 -2.11 11.63 11.50
C LYS A 30 -2.44 11.36 10.04
N THR A 31 -1.50 10.79 9.32
CA THR A 31 -1.71 10.39 7.93
C THR A 31 -2.83 9.37 7.82
N GLY A 32 -2.83 8.36 8.68
CA GLY A 32 -3.87 7.34 8.71
C GLY A 32 -5.26 7.91 8.99
N GLU A 33 -5.36 8.78 9.99
CA GLU A 33 -6.62 9.45 10.33
C GLU A 33 -7.14 10.29 9.17
N TRP A 34 -6.28 11.10 8.59
CA TRP A 34 -6.63 11.92 7.45
C TRP A 34 -7.12 11.10 6.26
N ILE A 35 -6.47 9.97 5.97
CA ILE A 35 -6.85 9.11 4.85
C ILE A 35 -8.18 8.41 5.12
N ARG A 36 -8.44 7.98 6.34
CA ARG A 36 -9.75 7.41 6.72
C ARG A 36 -10.85 8.44 6.50
N GLU A 37 -10.66 9.63 7.02
CA GLU A 37 -11.60 10.73 6.84
C GLU A 37 -11.82 11.05 5.36
N LEU A 38 -10.75 11.09 4.58
CA LEU A 38 -10.83 11.32 3.15
C LEU A 38 -11.65 10.22 2.45
N SER A 39 -11.45 8.96 2.83
CA SER A 39 -12.17 7.85 2.24
C SER A 39 -13.65 7.85 2.57
N GLU A 40 -14.01 8.29 3.76
CA GLU A 40 -15.41 8.40 4.19
C GLU A 40 -16.13 9.55 3.52
N ARG A 41 -15.45 10.67 3.36
CA ARG A 41 -16.03 11.86 2.74
C ARG A 41 -16.14 11.77 1.22
N SER A 42 -15.35 10.92 0.60
CA SER A 42 -15.29 10.83 -0.84
C SER A 42 -16.12 9.68 -1.38
N GLN A 43 -16.88 9.93 -2.44
CA GLN A 43 -17.56 8.87 -3.18
C GLN A 43 -16.59 7.84 -3.79
N ARG A 44 -15.32 8.21 -3.91
CA ARG A 44 -14.27 7.35 -4.45
C ARG A 44 -13.66 6.43 -3.38
N GLY A 45 -14.03 6.62 -2.12
CA GLY A 45 -13.47 5.86 -1.01
C GLY A 45 -11.95 6.00 -0.96
N TRP A 46 -11.24 4.92 -0.74
CA TRP A 46 -9.78 4.90 -0.64
C TRP A 46 -9.05 5.41 -1.88
N LYS A 47 -9.67 5.33 -3.05
CA LYS A 47 -9.10 5.85 -4.29
C LYS A 47 -8.94 7.36 -4.31
N ALA A 48 -9.63 8.05 -3.40
CA ALA A 48 -9.52 9.50 -3.28
C ALA A 48 -8.07 9.96 -3.02
N LEU A 49 -7.28 9.16 -2.31
CA LEU A 49 -5.87 9.46 -2.05
C LEU A 49 -5.10 9.75 -3.34
N TYR A 50 -5.30 8.96 -4.36
CA TYR A 50 -4.55 9.07 -5.62
C TYR A 50 -4.80 10.38 -6.39
N HIS A 51 -5.84 11.09 -6.03
CA HIS A 51 -6.16 12.39 -6.63
C HIS A 51 -5.63 13.57 -5.81
N THR A 52 -5.10 13.31 -4.64
CA THR A 52 -4.57 14.35 -3.76
C THR A 52 -3.21 14.88 -4.23
N ARG A 53 -2.90 16.09 -3.82
CA ARG A 53 -1.62 16.72 -4.08
C ARG A 53 -0.48 15.97 -3.35
N GLU A 54 -0.74 15.57 -2.12
CA GLU A 54 0.18 14.85 -1.26
C GLU A 54 0.62 13.53 -1.91
N TRP A 55 -0.31 12.80 -2.46
CA TRP A 55 0.01 11.57 -3.18
C TRP A 55 0.84 11.84 -4.43
N LYS A 56 0.44 12.81 -5.24
CA LYS A 56 1.16 13.15 -6.47
C LYS A 56 2.61 13.53 -6.19
N GLN A 57 2.82 14.30 -5.13
CA GLN A 57 4.15 14.68 -4.69
C GLN A 57 4.95 13.47 -4.21
N LYS A 58 4.36 12.67 -3.33
CA LYS A 58 5.00 11.47 -2.80
C LYS A 58 5.34 10.48 -3.91
N ARG A 59 4.42 10.28 -4.84
CA ARG A 59 4.66 9.42 -6.01
C ARG A 59 5.88 9.88 -6.81
N ALA A 60 6.00 11.18 -7.07
CA ALA A 60 7.14 11.72 -7.78
C ALA A 60 8.46 11.52 -7.00
N GLU A 61 8.44 11.70 -5.69
CA GLU A 61 9.59 11.46 -4.83
C GLU A 61 10.05 10.01 -4.88
N ILE A 62 9.11 9.07 -4.81
CA ILE A 62 9.43 7.64 -4.84
C ILE A 62 9.99 7.22 -6.20
N LEU A 63 9.38 7.66 -7.29
CA LEU A 63 9.91 7.38 -8.63
C LEU A 63 11.34 7.92 -8.78
N LYS A 64 11.58 9.11 -8.28
CA LYS A 64 12.92 9.72 -8.31
C LYS A 64 13.91 8.96 -7.43
N ARG A 65 13.50 8.54 -6.22
CA ARG A 65 14.31 7.72 -5.32
C ARG A 65 14.75 6.43 -6.01
N ASP A 66 13.83 5.79 -6.73
CA ASP A 66 14.05 4.51 -7.40
C ASP A 66 14.63 4.68 -8.81
N HIS A 67 15.05 5.88 -9.17
CA HIS A 67 15.63 6.22 -10.49
C HIS A 67 14.73 5.83 -11.66
N TYR A 68 13.42 5.91 -11.47
CA TYR A 68 12.42 5.52 -12.47
C TYR A 68 12.58 4.07 -12.95
N ALA A 69 13.17 3.22 -12.13
CA ALA A 69 13.39 1.81 -12.44
C ALA A 69 12.46 0.92 -11.65
N CYS A 70 11.90 -0.08 -12.31
CA CYS A 70 11.12 -1.11 -11.64
C CYS A 70 12.00 -1.90 -10.67
N GLN A 71 11.64 -1.92 -9.40
CA GLN A 71 12.45 -2.54 -8.36
C GLN A 71 12.46 -4.07 -8.48
N ILE A 72 11.38 -4.67 -8.95
CA ILE A 72 11.32 -6.12 -9.19
C ILE A 72 12.22 -6.50 -10.38
N CYS A 73 12.13 -5.77 -11.49
CA CYS A 73 13.00 -6.02 -12.63
C CYS A 73 14.46 -5.82 -12.27
N ARG A 74 14.75 -4.78 -11.50
CA ARG A 74 16.10 -4.49 -11.03
C ARG A 74 16.68 -5.62 -10.18
N SER A 75 15.88 -6.24 -9.31
CA SER A 75 16.32 -7.39 -8.52
C SER A 75 16.64 -8.61 -9.37
N LYS A 76 16.06 -8.67 -10.56
CA LYS A 76 16.33 -9.72 -11.56
C LYS A 76 17.47 -9.37 -12.53
N GLY A 77 18.14 -8.26 -12.31
CA GLY A 77 19.21 -7.80 -13.18
C GLY A 77 18.76 -7.13 -14.47
N LYS A 78 17.49 -6.72 -14.56
CA LYS A 78 16.93 -6.06 -15.74
C LYS A 78 16.58 -4.62 -15.42
N TYR A 79 16.73 -3.75 -16.39
CA TYR A 79 16.23 -2.39 -16.29
C TYR A 79 14.93 -2.27 -17.07
N THR A 80 13.87 -1.88 -16.36
CA THR A 80 12.58 -1.54 -16.96
C THR A 80 12.08 -0.27 -16.30
N ARG A 81 11.59 0.64 -17.10
CA ARG A 81 11.05 1.90 -16.57
C ARG A 81 9.84 1.64 -15.66
N ALA A 82 9.84 2.26 -14.52
CA ALA A 82 8.71 2.22 -13.59
C ALA A 82 7.74 3.35 -13.91
N ASP A 83 6.48 3.00 -14.03
CA ASP A 83 5.42 3.96 -14.28
C ASP A 83 4.47 4.08 -13.08
N THR A 84 4.47 3.11 -12.21
CA THR A 84 3.51 3.00 -11.11
C THR A 84 4.23 2.90 -9.78
N VAL A 85 3.66 3.51 -8.77
CA VAL A 85 4.10 3.32 -7.39
C VAL A 85 3.08 2.47 -6.67
N HIS A 86 3.53 1.35 -6.15
CA HIS A 86 2.71 0.34 -5.49
C HIS A 86 2.86 0.40 -3.98
N HIS A 87 1.76 0.20 -3.26
CA HIS A 87 1.78 0.05 -1.81
C HIS A 87 2.06 -1.41 -1.46
N VAL A 88 3.16 -1.68 -0.77
CA VAL A 88 3.50 -3.04 -0.32
C VAL A 88 2.46 -3.57 0.65
N LYS A 89 2.07 -2.74 1.61
CA LYS A 89 0.92 -3.02 2.46
C LYS A 89 -0.25 -2.17 1.99
N HIS A 90 -1.38 -2.84 1.81
CA HIS A 90 -2.52 -2.17 1.21
C HIS A 90 -3.02 -0.98 1.99
N LEU A 91 -3.41 0.03 1.27
CA LEU A 91 -3.93 1.27 1.81
C LEU A 91 -5.12 1.07 2.76
N ARG A 92 -5.98 0.10 2.46
CA ARG A 92 -7.15 -0.20 3.29
C ARG A 92 -6.77 -0.78 4.64
N ASP A 93 -5.72 -1.60 4.65
CA ASP A 93 -5.32 -2.32 5.86
C ASP A 93 -4.47 -1.45 6.76
N VAL A 94 -3.60 -0.65 6.17
CA VAL A 94 -2.65 0.18 6.92
C VAL A 94 -2.56 1.57 6.29
N PRO A 95 -3.58 2.41 6.46
CA PRO A 95 -3.56 3.76 5.91
C PRO A 95 -2.47 4.65 6.53
N GLU A 96 -1.97 4.30 7.70
CA GLU A 96 -0.86 4.99 8.36
C GLU A 96 0.41 4.99 7.50
N LEU A 97 0.62 3.94 6.74
CA LEU A 97 1.79 3.80 5.89
C LEU A 97 1.60 4.25 4.44
N ALA A 98 0.49 4.90 4.15
CA ALA A 98 0.14 5.28 2.79
C ALA A 98 1.16 6.21 2.11
N LEU A 99 1.80 7.07 2.88
CA LEU A 99 2.80 8.02 2.41
C LEU A 99 4.20 7.72 2.95
N THR A 100 4.40 6.54 3.54
CA THR A 100 5.68 6.14 4.09
C THR A 100 6.57 5.53 3.01
N ASP A 101 7.77 6.03 2.89
CA ASP A 101 8.72 5.62 1.83
C ASP A 101 8.99 4.12 1.81
N GLY A 102 9.09 3.50 2.99
CA GLY A 102 9.35 2.06 3.10
C GLY A 102 8.20 1.17 2.66
N ASN A 103 7.00 1.72 2.52
CA ASN A 103 5.83 0.99 2.05
C ASN A 103 5.52 1.21 0.57
N LEU A 104 6.30 2.03 -0.10
CA LEU A 104 6.09 2.40 -1.50
C LEU A 104 7.22 1.85 -2.37
N GLN A 105 6.84 1.27 -3.49
CA GLN A 105 7.76 0.65 -4.42
C GLN A 105 7.41 1.00 -5.85
N SER A 106 8.40 1.41 -6.64
CA SER A 106 8.19 1.71 -8.04
C SER A 106 8.20 0.44 -8.89
N LEU A 107 7.18 0.24 -9.68
CA LEU A 107 7.01 -0.93 -10.53
C LEU A 107 6.65 -0.55 -11.96
N CYS A 108 7.03 -1.41 -12.91
CA CYS A 108 6.50 -1.33 -14.25
C CYS A 108 5.10 -1.96 -14.30
N ALA A 109 4.33 -1.65 -15.32
CA ALA A 109 2.97 -2.14 -15.46
C ALA A 109 2.87 -3.67 -15.38
N ALA A 110 3.78 -4.39 -16.01
CA ALA A 110 3.78 -5.85 -16.01
C ALA A 110 4.02 -6.43 -14.60
N CYS A 111 5.00 -5.92 -13.88
CA CYS A 111 5.26 -6.38 -12.52
C CYS A 111 4.15 -6.00 -11.55
N HIS A 112 3.58 -4.82 -11.71
CA HIS A 112 2.44 -4.38 -10.92
C HIS A 112 1.24 -5.31 -11.08
N GLU A 113 0.93 -5.67 -12.32
CA GLU A 113 -0.13 -6.62 -12.61
C GLU A 113 0.16 -8.02 -12.04
N GLU A 114 1.40 -8.47 -12.14
CA GLU A 114 1.82 -9.78 -11.60
C GLU A 114 1.68 -9.82 -10.08
N VAL A 115 2.05 -8.76 -9.38
CA VAL A 115 1.88 -8.66 -7.92
C VAL A 115 0.41 -8.78 -7.55
N HIS A 116 -0.46 -8.04 -8.22
CA HIS A 116 -1.90 -8.12 -7.95
C HIS A 116 -2.50 -9.49 -8.26
N LYS A 117 -2.04 -10.16 -9.30
CA LYS A 117 -2.46 -11.53 -9.59
C LYS A 117 -2.08 -12.50 -8.47
N ARG A 118 -0.86 -12.39 -7.96
CA ARG A 118 -0.40 -13.23 -6.84
C ARG A 118 -1.21 -12.98 -5.57
N GLU A 119 -1.43 -11.71 -5.25
CA GLU A 119 -2.24 -11.32 -4.10
C GLU A 119 -3.67 -11.84 -4.21
N GLY A 120 -4.27 -11.71 -5.37
CA GLY A 120 -5.61 -12.23 -5.63
C GLY A 120 -5.72 -13.75 -5.56
N GLN A 121 -4.64 -14.47 -5.85
CA GLN A 121 -4.60 -15.91 -5.72
C GLN A 121 -4.39 -16.38 -4.28
N MET A 122 -3.61 -15.63 -3.52
CA MET A 122 -3.30 -16.00 -2.14
C MET A 122 -4.42 -15.69 -1.17
N SER A 123 -5.27 -14.78 -1.53
CA SER A 123 -6.31 -14.35 -0.61
C SER A 123 -7.62 -14.08 -1.33
N ARG A 124 -8.30 -15.14 -1.67
CA ARG A 124 -9.68 -15.00 -2.06
C ARG A 124 -10.47 -14.41 -0.89
N GLY A 125 -10.47 -13.11 -0.80
CA GLY A 125 -11.27 -12.42 0.19
C GLY A 125 -10.58 -11.38 1.02
N CYS A 126 -9.28 -11.33 1.06
CA CYS A 126 -8.61 -10.38 1.93
C CYS A 126 -7.99 -9.19 1.24
N TYR A 127 -7.47 -9.34 0.04
CA TYR A 127 -6.73 -8.24 -0.53
C TYR A 127 -7.01 -8.05 -2.00
N PHE A 128 -8.13 -7.48 -2.26
CA PHE A 128 -8.34 -6.96 -3.59
C PHE A 128 -7.89 -5.52 -3.58
N THR A 129 -6.74 -5.27 -4.15
CA THR A 129 -6.30 -3.90 -4.26
C THR A 129 -6.77 -3.33 -5.57
N GLU A 130 -7.53 -2.33 -5.44
CA GLU A 130 -7.98 -1.57 -6.58
C GLU A 130 -7.04 -0.42 -6.89
N GLU A 131 -5.76 -0.65 -6.78
CA GLU A 131 -4.77 0.39 -7.06
C GLU A 131 -4.51 0.58 -8.55
N ARG A 132 -5.52 0.42 -9.34
CA ARG A 132 -5.47 0.80 -10.75
C ARG A 132 -6.01 2.19 -10.92
N TRP A 133 -5.23 3.08 -11.42
CA TRP A 133 -5.60 4.44 -11.79
C TRP A 133 -5.01 4.82 -13.14
#